data_01fe6cff3aeec4330c3af4f9da8ce6ef
#
_entry.id   01fe6cff3aeec4330c3af4f9da8ce6ef
#
_cell.length_a   1.000
_cell.length_b   1.000
_cell.length_c   1.000
_cell.angle_alpha   90.00
_cell.angle_beta   90.00
_cell.angle_gamma   90.00
#
_symmetry.space_group_name_H-M   'P 1'
#
loop_
_entity.id
_entity.type
_entity.pdbx_description
1 polymer ?
#
loop_
_entity_poly.entity_id
_entity_poly.type
_entity_poly.pdbx_seq_one_letter_code
_entity_poly.pdbx_strand_id
1 'polypeptide(L)'
;QYTGLAHYLEHVLFKGTQKIGALDWEKEKPLYEQIIAKYDEMAEETDPVKKEAISKEINELSIEAGKVSVSNEFSELIEGMGGTGLNAGTSWDYTVYYNTFPPYQINKWLEIASERFVNPVFRTFQSELETVYEERNKYSAYDSDKVFETVMASLFPNHPYGTQTTLGSQEHLKNPSITNI
;
A
#
# COMPACT_ATOMS: atom_id res chain seq x y z
N GLN A 1 12.99 13.24 -2.86
CA GLN A 1 12.56 11.99 -3.49
C GLN A 1 12.16 11.01 -2.39
N TYR A 2 10.97 10.47 -2.44
CA TYR A 2 10.51 9.44 -1.49
C TYR A 2 10.94 8.05 -2.00
N THR A 3 11.39 7.18 -1.10
CA THR A 3 11.77 5.79 -1.39
C THR A 3 10.83 4.83 -0.67
N GLY A 4 10.66 3.60 -1.19
CA GLY A 4 9.75 2.59 -0.63
C GLY A 4 8.29 2.71 -1.09
N LEU A 5 7.95 3.71 -1.91
CA LEU A 5 6.56 3.91 -2.37
C LEU A 5 6.05 2.76 -3.24
N ALA A 6 6.91 2.14 -4.05
CA ALA A 6 6.51 0.99 -4.87
C ALA A 6 6.10 -0.22 -4.00
N HIS A 7 6.84 -0.50 -2.92
CA HIS A 7 6.48 -1.55 -1.97
C HIS A 7 5.22 -1.19 -1.18
N TYR A 8 5.07 0.06 -0.80
CA TYR A 8 3.85 0.52 -0.14
C TYR A 8 2.63 0.45 -1.09
N LEU A 9 2.78 0.83 -2.36
CA LEU A 9 1.74 0.64 -3.39
C LEU A 9 1.36 -0.84 -3.54
N GLU A 10 2.32 -1.76 -3.45
CA GLU A 10 2.05 -3.19 -3.43
C GLU A 10 1.04 -3.55 -2.36
N HIS A 11 1.24 -3.11 -1.10
CA HIS A 11 0.35 -3.38 0.02
C HIS A 11 -1.05 -2.79 -0.17
N VAL A 12 -1.13 -1.52 -0.54
CA VAL A 12 -2.44 -0.83 -0.63
C VAL A 12 -3.29 -1.29 -1.82
N LEU A 13 -2.68 -1.87 -2.86
CA LEU A 13 -3.41 -2.47 -3.98
C LEU A 13 -4.13 -3.79 -3.63
N PHE A 14 -3.93 -4.34 -2.43
CA PHE A 14 -4.75 -5.43 -1.89
C PHE A 14 -6.03 -4.96 -1.21
N LYS A 15 -6.19 -3.65 -0.97
CA LYS A 15 -7.28 -3.08 -0.17
C LYS A 15 -8.57 -2.86 -0.92
N GLY A 16 -8.58 -3.22 -2.20
CA GLY A 16 -9.76 -3.21 -3.06
C GLY A 16 -9.78 -2.06 -4.05
N THR A 17 -10.95 -1.84 -4.62
CA THR A 17 -11.20 -0.90 -5.71
C THR A 17 -12.53 -0.16 -5.46
N GLN A 18 -12.96 0.63 -6.43
CA GLN A 18 -14.29 1.25 -6.40
C GLN A 18 -15.45 0.22 -6.44
N LYS A 19 -15.17 -1.04 -6.88
CA LYS A 19 -16.16 -2.13 -6.94
C LYS A 19 -15.88 -3.24 -5.94
N ILE A 20 -14.61 -3.56 -5.70
CA ILE A 20 -14.18 -4.61 -4.78
C ILE A 20 -13.87 -3.96 -3.44
N GLY A 21 -14.50 -4.43 -2.38
CA GLY A 21 -14.38 -3.86 -1.04
C GLY A 21 -15.26 -2.63 -0.79
N ALA A 22 -16.14 -2.23 -1.72
CA ALA A 22 -17.09 -1.16 -1.54
C ALA A 22 -18.51 -1.75 -1.42
N LEU A 23 -19.18 -1.54 -0.28
CA LEU A 23 -20.62 -1.83 -0.15
C LEU A 23 -21.46 -0.79 -0.88
N ASP A 24 -21.02 0.47 -0.86
CA ASP A 24 -21.70 1.60 -1.49
C ASP A 24 -20.64 2.66 -1.82
N TRP A 25 -20.09 2.60 -3.02
CA TRP A 25 -19.04 3.52 -3.45
C TRP A 25 -19.50 4.99 -3.48
N GLU A 26 -20.75 5.26 -3.83
CA GLU A 26 -21.26 6.63 -3.87
C GLU A 26 -21.27 7.28 -2.48
N LYS A 27 -21.43 6.48 -1.41
CA LYS A 27 -21.31 6.94 -0.03
C LYS A 27 -19.87 6.95 0.46
N GLU A 28 -19.05 5.98 0.06
CA GLU A 28 -17.65 5.90 0.46
C GLU A 28 -16.80 7.00 -0.17
N LYS A 29 -17.01 7.28 -1.46
CA LYS A 29 -16.21 8.22 -2.25
C LYS A 29 -15.99 9.58 -1.58
N PRO A 30 -17.01 10.32 -1.10
CA PRO A 30 -16.78 11.61 -0.45
C PRO A 30 -15.98 11.52 0.84
N LEU A 31 -16.06 10.40 1.58
CA LEU A 31 -15.24 10.16 2.76
C LEU A 31 -13.79 9.88 2.36
N TYR A 32 -13.59 9.08 1.32
CA TYR A 32 -12.28 8.76 0.78
C TYR A 32 -11.56 10.03 0.25
N GLU A 33 -12.26 10.91 -0.46
CA GLU A 33 -11.71 12.19 -0.93
C GLU A 33 -11.30 13.09 0.23
N GLN A 34 -12.07 13.13 1.32
CA GLN A 34 -11.70 13.86 2.53
C GLN A 34 -10.47 13.25 3.22
N ILE A 35 -10.37 11.93 3.27
CA ILE A 35 -9.21 11.24 3.83
C ILE A 35 -7.95 11.60 3.04
N ILE A 36 -8.00 11.57 1.70
CA ILE A 36 -6.87 11.99 0.85
C ILE A 36 -6.45 13.43 1.17
N ALA A 37 -7.40 14.37 1.18
CA ALA A 37 -7.12 15.76 1.45
C ALA A 37 -6.48 15.97 2.85
N LYS A 38 -6.91 15.21 3.85
CA LYS A 38 -6.33 15.25 5.20
C LYS A 38 -4.92 14.65 5.26
N TYR A 39 -4.61 13.62 4.49
CA TYR A 39 -3.23 13.13 4.38
C TYR A 39 -2.31 14.16 3.70
N ASP A 40 -2.78 14.84 2.66
CA ASP A 40 -2.01 15.89 1.99
C ASP A 40 -1.78 17.09 2.94
N GLU A 41 -2.80 17.51 3.71
CA GLU A 41 -2.68 18.51 4.76
C GLU A 41 -1.66 18.10 5.84
N MET A 42 -1.72 16.84 6.30
CA MET A 42 -0.80 16.31 7.30
C MET A 42 0.66 16.25 6.80
N ALA A 43 0.86 15.98 5.50
CA ALA A 43 2.19 15.92 4.91
C ALA A 43 2.89 17.28 4.88
N GLU A 44 2.14 18.37 4.72
CA GLU A 44 2.64 19.75 4.70
C GLU A 44 2.77 20.37 6.10
N GLU A 45 2.03 19.88 7.09
CA GLU A 45 2.04 20.41 8.45
C GLU A 45 3.37 20.10 9.15
N THR A 46 3.88 21.06 9.93
CA THR A 46 5.13 20.93 10.70
C THR A 46 4.92 20.90 12.21
N ASP A 47 3.78 21.40 12.68
CA ASP A 47 3.43 21.44 14.11
C ASP A 47 2.94 20.04 14.57
N PRO A 48 3.63 19.40 15.53
CA PRO A 48 3.24 18.07 16.01
C PRO A 48 1.83 18.00 16.60
N VAL A 49 1.38 19.08 17.27
CA VAL A 49 0.04 19.12 17.89
C VAL A 49 -1.05 19.15 16.82
N LYS A 50 -0.83 19.92 15.74
CA LYS A 50 -1.74 19.96 14.61
C LYS A 50 -1.74 18.64 13.83
N LYS A 51 -0.56 18.03 13.62
CA LYS A 51 -0.48 16.69 13.01
C LYS A 51 -1.30 15.66 13.78
N GLU A 52 -1.22 15.67 15.10
CA GLU A 52 -2.03 14.76 15.92
C GLU A 52 -3.53 15.02 15.77
N ALA A 53 -3.94 16.29 15.67
CA ALA A 53 -5.35 16.64 15.43
C ALA A 53 -5.83 16.15 14.07
N ILE A 54 -5.06 16.37 13.00
CA ILE A 54 -5.38 15.87 11.64
C ILE A 54 -5.44 14.33 11.64
N SER A 55 -4.52 13.65 12.32
CA SER A 55 -4.52 12.19 12.43
C SER A 55 -5.80 11.67 13.10
N LYS A 56 -6.34 12.36 14.10
CA LYS A 56 -7.62 12.01 14.72
C LYS A 56 -8.79 12.18 13.74
N GLU A 57 -8.81 13.27 12.97
CA GLU A 57 -9.82 13.47 11.93
C GLU A 57 -9.76 12.38 10.86
N ILE A 58 -8.57 12.00 10.39
CA ILE A 58 -8.37 10.87 9.46
C ILE A 58 -8.93 9.58 10.04
N ASN A 59 -8.67 9.30 11.30
CA ASN A 59 -9.18 8.09 11.96
C ASN A 59 -10.71 8.08 12.04
N GLU A 60 -11.34 9.21 12.39
CA GLU A 60 -12.80 9.32 12.43
C GLU A 60 -13.42 9.10 11.04
N LEU A 61 -12.88 9.74 10.00
CA LEU A 61 -13.31 9.55 8.61
C LEU A 61 -13.12 8.09 8.16
N SER A 62 -12.03 7.45 8.55
CA SER A 62 -11.73 6.05 8.20
C SER A 62 -12.71 5.08 8.87
N ILE A 63 -13.12 5.36 10.11
CA ILE A 63 -14.16 4.58 10.81
C ILE A 63 -15.50 4.72 10.08
N GLU A 64 -15.88 5.91 9.66
CA GLU A 64 -17.11 6.12 8.89
C GLU A 64 -17.06 5.42 7.52
N ALA A 65 -15.95 5.55 6.79
CA ALA A 65 -15.75 4.83 5.53
C ALA A 65 -15.80 3.31 5.70
N GLY A 66 -15.29 2.80 6.80
CA GLY A 66 -15.35 1.37 7.17
C GLY A 66 -16.77 0.81 7.32
N LYS A 67 -17.78 1.65 7.56
CA LYS A 67 -19.20 1.21 7.63
C LYS A 67 -19.81 0.92 6.26
N VAL A 68 -19.23 1.43 5.21
CA VAL A 68 -19.67 1.29 3.82
C VAL A 68 -18.67 0.54 2.93
N SER A 69 -17.71 -0.13 3.56
CA SER A 69 -16.70 -0.95 2.89
C SER A 69 -16.58 -2.34 3.51
N VAL A 70 -15.98 -3.27 2.78
CA VAL A 70 -15.70 -4.66 3.21
C VAL A 70 -14.19 -4.87 3.14
N SER A 71 -13.62 -5.30 4.26
CA SER A 71 -12.21 -5.67 4.31
C SER A 71 -11.99 -7.03 3.64
N ASN A 72 -10.83 -7.19 2.99
CA ASN A 72 -10.36 -8.45 2.41
C ASN A 72 -11.19 -9.06 1.27
N GLU A 73 -12.21 -8.39 0.75
CA GLU A 73 -13.07 -8.91 -0.32
C GLU A 73 -12.26 -9.37 -1.54
N PHE A 74 -11.16 -8.68 -1.86
CA PHE A 74 -10.26 -9.08 -2.96
C PHE A 74 -9.74 -10.51 -2.76
N SER A 75 -9.26 -10.83 -1.56
CA SER A 75 -8.76 -12.18 -1.22
C SER A 75 -9.89 -13.20 -1.24
N GLU A 76 -11.05 -12.84 -0.69
CA GLU A 76 -12.24 -13.71 -0.66
C GLU A 76 -12.74 -14.05 -2.08
N LEU A 77 -12.69 -13.09 -3.00
CA LEU A 77 -13.06 -13.33 -4.41
C LEU A 77 -12.08 -14.29 -5.10
N ILE A 78 -10.78 -14.15 -4.86
CA ILE A 78 -9.77 -15.07 -5.40
C ILE A 78 -9.95 -16.47 -4.80
N GLU A 79 -10.11 -16.59 -3.48
CA GLU A 79 -10.33 -17.86 -2.81
C GLU A 79 -11.65 -18.50 -3.24
N GLY A 80 -12.73 -17.72 -3.34
CA GLY A 80 -14.06 -18.18 -3.76
C GLY A 80 -14.11 -18.72 -5.20
N MET A 81 -13.18 -18.33 -6.05
CA MET A 81 -13.02 -18.93 -7.39
C MET A 81 -12.09 -20.15 -7.41
N GLY A 82 -11.61 -20.60 -6.26
CA GLY A 82 -10.66 -21.70 -6.11
C GLY A 82 -9.19 -21.26 -6.27
N GLY A 83 -8.92 -19.97 -6.14
CA GLY A 83 -7.56 -19.43 -6.14
C GLY A 83 -6.83 -19.72 -4.83
N THR A 84 -5.51 -19.89 -4.92
CA THR A 84 -4.62 -20.12 -3.77
C THR A 84 -3.30 -19.40 -3.96
N GLY A 85 -2.55 -19.20 -2.88
CA GLY A 85 -1.21 -18.62 -2.93
C GLY A 85 -1.23 -17.17 -3.42
N LEU A 86 -2.30 -16.41 -3.10
CA LEU A 86 -2.37 -14.99 -3.40
C LEU A 86 -1.25 -14.26 -2.66
N ASN A 87 -0.37 -13.62 -3.41
CA ASN A 87 0.76 -12.88 -2.88
C ASN A 87 1.24 -11.83 -3.88
N ALA A 88 2.23 -11.03 -3.45
CA ALA A 88 2.93 -10.09 -4.30
C ALA A 88 4.39 -9.97 -3.88
N GLY A 89 5.17 -9.22 -4.64
CA GLY A 89 6.54 -8.89 -4.29
C GLY A 89 7.05 -7.72 -5.10
N THR A 90 7.81 -6.85 -4.45
CA THR A 90 8.44 -5.69 -5.06
C THR A 90 9.95 -5.88 -5.14
N SER A 91 10.50 -5.70 -6.33
CA SER A 91 11.93 -5.64 -6.61
C SER A 91 12.32 -4.23 -7.08
N TRP A 92 13.59 -4.02 -7.46
CA TRP A 92 14.04 -2.72 -7.97
C TRP A 92 13.36 -2.27 -9.26
N ASP A 93 13.01 -3.23 -10.12
CA ASP A 93 12.54 -2.94 -11.48
C ASP A 93 11.07 -3.31 -11.71
N TYR A 94 10.44 -4.01 -10.78
CA TYR A 94 9.05 -4.44 -10.94
C TYR A 94 8.35 -4.70 -9.60
N THR A 95 7.03 -4.61 -9.63
CA THR A 95 6.14 -5.19 -8.62
C THR A 95 5.28 -6.24 -9.32
N VAL A 96 5.17 -7.43 -8.75
CA VAL A 96 4.39 -8.54 -9.30
C VAL A 96 3.33 -8.99 -8.30
N TYR A 97 2.12 -9.27 -8.82
CA TYR A 97 1.01 -9.86 -8.08
C TYR A 97 0.70 -11.21 -8.71
N TYR A 98 0.62 -12.25 -7.93
CA TYR A 98 0.43 -13.60 -8.44
C TYR A 98 -0.43 -14.45 -7.52
N ASN A 99 -1.08 -15.43 -8.10
CA ASN A 99 -1.77 -16.53 -7.42
C ASN A 99 -1.97 -17.69 -8.38
N THR A 100 -2.32 -18.84 -7.84
CA THR A 100 -2.75 -20.01 -8.62
C THR A 100 -4.27 -20.03 -8.65
N PHE A 101 -4.86 -20.43 -9.79
CA PHE A 101 -6.31 -20.57 -9.95
C PHE A 101 -6.65 -21.64 -10.99
N PRO A 102 -7.86 -22.25 -10.93
CA PRO A 102 -8.30 -23.23 -11.93
C PRO A 102 -8.39 -22.62 -13.33
N PRO A 103 -7.88 -23.28 -14.40
CA PRO A 103 -7.81 -22.70 -15.76
C PRO A 103 -9.15 -22.20 -16.31
N TYR A 104 -10.26 -22.82 -15.94
CA TYR A 104 -11.59 -22.40 -16.41
C TYR A 104 -12.07 -21.09 -15.78
N GLN A 105 -11.38 -20.56 -14.79
CA GLN A 105 -11.66 -19.28 -14.13
C GLN A 105 -10.89 -18.09 -14.74
N ILE A 106 -10.16 -18.29 -15.82
CA ILE A 106 -9.26 -17.26 -16.40
C ILE A 106 -9.99 -15.93 -16.67
N ASN A 107 -11.21 -15.96 -17.18
CA ASN A 107 -11.96 -14.74 -17.48
C ASN A 107 -12.32 -13.98 -16.21
N LYS A 108 -12.78 -14.68 -15.18
CA LYS A 108 -13.10 -14.07 -13.88
C LYS A 108 -11.85 -13.53 -13.18
N TRP A 109 -10.75 -14.28 -13.26
CA TRP A 109 -9.47 -13.82 -12.73
C TRP A 109 -8.98 -12.53 -13.42
N LEU A 110 -9.06 -12.48 -14.76
CA LEU A 110 -8.68 -11.29 -15.52
C LEU A 110 -9.53 -10.06 -15.15
N GLU A 111 -10.84 -10.24 -14.92
CA GLU A 111 -11.73 -9.19 -14.49
C GLU A 111 -11.32 -8.63 -13.12
N ILE A 112 -11.11 -9.51 -12.13
CA ILE A 112 -10.70 -9.13 -10.78
C ILE A 112 -9.31 -8.49 -10.78
N ALA A 113 -8.35 -9.08 -11.50
CA ALA A 113 -6.99 -8.60 -11.55
C ALA A 113 -6.86 -7.25 -12.28
N SER A 114 -7.63 -7.04 -13.36
CA SER A 114 -7.63 -5.76 -14.08
C SER A 114 -8.25 -4.63 -13.26
N GLU A 115 -9.31 -4.90 -12.53
CA GLU A 115 -9.97 -3.91 -11.67
C GLU A 115 -9.02 -3.33 -10.63
N ARG A 116 -8.10 -4.14 -10.07
CA ARG A 116 -7.05 -3.70 -9.15
C ARG A 116 -6.22 -2.53 -9.70
N PHE A 117 -5.89 -2.56 -10.99
CA PHE A 117 -5.02 -1.57 -11.61
C PHE A 117 -5.77 -0.38 -12.24
N VAL A 118 -7.08 -0.52 -12.48
CA VAL A 118 -7.87 0.52 -13.16
C VAL A 118 -8.51 1.47 -12.15
N ASN A 119 -9.07 0.96 -11.07
CA ASN A 119 -9.85 1.74 -10.11
C ASN A 119 -9.45 1.46 -8.64
N PRO A 120 -8.17 1.49 -8.28
CA PRO A 120 -7.75 1.19 -6.91
C PRO A 120 -8.31 2.20 -5.91
N VAL A 121 -8.60 1.72 -4.70
CA VAL A 121 -8.95 2.53 -3.53
C VAL A 121 -8.06 2.13 -2.37
N PHE A 122 -7.26 3.04 -1.89
CA PHE A 122 -6.25 2.80 -0.86
C PHE A 122 -6.87 2.87 0.54
N ARG A 123 -7.74 1.91 0.84
CA ARG A 123 -8.33 1.77 2.17
C ARG A 123 -7.28 1.38 3.19
N THR A 124 -7.52 1.66 4.46
CA THR A 124 -6.62 1.31 5.57
C THR A 124 -5.19 1.81 5.39
N PHE A 125 -5.05 2.95 4.71
CA PHE A 125 -3.76 3.53 4.32
C PHE A 125 -2.77 3.63 5.48
N GLN A 126 -3.19 4.17 6.64
CA GLN A 126 -2.32 4.31 7.81
C GLN A 126 -1.90 2.95 8.38
N SER A 127 -2.81 2.00 8.48
CA SER A 127 -2.52 0.67 9.01
C SER A 127 -1.50 -0.08 8.15
N GLU A 128 -1.61 0.06 6.81
CA GLU A 128 -0.63 -0.53 5.90
C GLU A 128 0.72 0.18 5.97
N LEU A 129 0.72 1.49 6.18
CA LEU A 129 1.95 2.23 6.40
C LEU A 129 2.70 1.73 7.64
N GLU A 130 1.98 1.52 8.73
CA GLU A 130 2.55 0.94 9.96
C GLU A 130 3.12 -0.45 9.72
N THR A 131 2.41 -1.29 8.94
CA THR A 131 2.89 -2.62 8.54
C THR A 131 4.20 -2.54 7.76
N VAL A 132 4.26 -1.71 6.71
CA VAL A 132 5.47 -1.51 5.90
C VAL A 132 6.63 -0.93 6.73
N TYR A 133 6.32 -0.03 7.67
CA TYR A 133 7.31 0.53 8.59
C TYR A 133 7.90 -0.55 9.51
N GLU A 134 7.06 -1.42 10.07
CA GLU A 134 7.52 -2.54 10.91
C GLU A 134 8.30 -3.59 10.11
N GLU A 135 7.92 -3.85 8.87
CA GLU A 135 8.70 -4.70 7.97
C GLU A 135 10.10 -4.11 7.75
N ARG A 136 10.20 -2.82 7.46
CA ARG A 136 11.49 -2.13 7.32
C ARG A 136 12.33 -2.25 8.60
N ASN A 137 11.72 -2.08 9.78
CA ASN A 137 12.39 -2.24 11.07
C ASN A 137 12.95 -3.66 11.23
N LYS A 138 12.13 -4.66 10.89
CA LYS A 138 12.53 -6.08 10.97
C LYS A 138 13.71 -6.37 10.05
N TYR A 139 13.67 -5.96 8.79
CA TYR A 139 14.78 -6.15 7.85
C TYR A 139 16.05 -5.43 8.33
N SER A 140 15.93 -4.22 8.85
CA SER A 140 17.07 -3.45 9.37
C SER A 140 17.75 -4.12 10.58
N ALA A 141 17.10 -5.07 11.24
CA ALA A 141 17.66 -5.81 12.36
C ALA A 141 18.57 -6.97 11.92
N TYR A 142 18.45 -7.44 10.69
CA TYR A 142 19.28 -8.55 10.20
C TYR A 142 20.62 -8.06 9.65
N ASP A 143 21.71 -8.69 10.09
CA ASP A 143 23.07 -8.35 9.61
C ASP A 143 23.26 -8.68 8.12
N SER A 144 22.58 -9.73 7.61
CA SER A 144 22.58 -10.09 6.19
C SER A 144 22.11 -8.92 5.30
N ASP A 145 21.07 -8.22 5.73
CA ASP A 145 20.48 -7.12 4.95
C ASP A 145 21.40 -5.89 4.99
N LYS A 146 22.01 -5.59 6.12
CA LYS A 146 23.03 -4.53 6.23
C LYS A 146 24.24 -4.80 5.33
N VAL A 147 24.72 -6.04 5.31
CA VAL A 147 25.81 -6.45 4.42
C VAL A 147 25.39 -6.28 2.97
N PHE A 148 24.21 -6.76 2.59
CA PHE A 148 23.68 -6.63 1.24
C PHE A 148 23.55 -5.16 0.81
N GLU A 149 22.95 -4.31 1.64
CA GLU A 149 22.84 -2.87 1.38
C GLU A 149 24.21 -2.21 1.17
N THR A 150 25.21 -2.59 2.01
CA THR A 150 26.58 -2.07 1.92
C THR A 150 27.25 -2.49 0.62
N VAL A 151 27.09 -3.74 0.21
CA VAL A 151 27.60 -4.27 -1.06
C VAL A 151 26.96 -3.53 -2.24
N MET A 152 25.64 -3.39 -2.24
CA MET A 152 24.93 -2.69 -3.32
C MET A 152 25.35 -1.22 -3.40
N ALA A 153 25.47 -0.52 -2.29
CA ALA A 153 25.95 0.86 -2.26
C ALA A 153 27.37 1.00 -2.79
N SER A 154 28.23 0.01 -2.57
CA SER A 154 29.60 0.00 -3.06
C SER A 154 29.69 -0.29 -4.56
N LEU A 155 28.85 -1.21 -5.06
CA LEU A 155 28.83 -1.59 -6.47
C LEU A 155 28.11 -0.56 -7.36
N PHE A 156 27.08 0.09 -6.82
CA PHE A 156 26.19 1.00 -7.57
C PHE A 156 26.07 2.39 -6.91
N PRO A 157 27.16 3.12 -6.64
CA PRO A 157 27.13 4.34 -5.83
C PRO A 157 26.29 5.49 -6.44
N ASN A 158 26.05 5.46 -7.74
CA ASN A 158 25.28 6.48 -8.47
C ASN A 158 24.03 5.94 -9.16
N HIS A 159 23.59 4.74 -8.81
CA HIS A 159 22.42 4.11 -9.40
C HIS A 159 21.38 3.78 -8.29
N PRO A 160 20.07 3.81 -8.60
CA PRO A 160 19.03 3.46 -7.63
C PRO A 160 19.27 2.14 -6.87
N TYR A 161 19.89 1.14 -7.48
CA TYR A 161 20.23 -0.12 -6.82
C TYR A 161 21.13 0.01 -5.59
N GLY A 162 21.97 1.03 -5.54
CA GLY A 162 22.85 1.25 -4.41
C GLY A 162 22.47 2.45 -3.55
N THR A 163 21.62 3.36 -4.05
CA THR A 163 21.25 4.58 -3.33
C THR A 163 19.92 4.48 -2.59
N GLN A 164 19.14 3.44 -2.86
CA GLN A 164 17.87 3.18 -2.18
C GLN A 164 17.56 1.68 -2.12
N THR A 165 16.75 1.27 -1.14
CA THR A 165 16.23 -0.09 -1.03
C THR A 165 14.79 -0.14 -1.50
N THR A 166 14.28 -1.33 -1.81
CA THR A 166 12.87 -1.55 -2.17
C THR A 166 11.92 -1.17 -1.04
N LEU A 167 12.35 -1.41 0.20
CA LEU A 167 11.61 -1.06 1.42
C LEU A 167 11.66 0.43 1.77
N GLY A 168 12.55 1.19 1.12
CA GLY A 168 12.74 2.60 1.40
C GLY A 168 13.42 2.91 2.73
N SER A 169 13.46 4.19 3.08
CA SER A 169 13.98 4.66 4.36
C SER A 169 12.86 4.88 5.37
N GLN A 170 13.16 4.71 6.66
CA GLN A 170 12.22 5.01 7.74
C GLN A 170 11.72 6.46 7.71
N GLU A 171 12.57 7.40 7.31
CA GLU A 171 12.23 8.81 7.21
C GLU A 171 11.17 9.07 6.13
N HIS A 172 11.33 8.43 4.96
CA HIS A 172 10.41 8.59 3.84
C HIS A 172 9.05 7.90 4.08
N LEU A 173 9.01 6.86 4.93
CA LEU A 173 7.79 6.14 5.28
C LEU A 173 7.00 6.81 6.43
N LYS A 174 7.54 7.84 7.09
CA LYS A 174 6.84 8.49 8.22
C LYS A 174 5.63 9.32 7.82
N ASN A 175 5.64 9.94 6.65
CA ASN A 175 4.58 10.85 6.20
C ASN A 175 4.37 10.76 4.68
N PRO A 176 3.97 9.62 4.12
CA PRO A 176 3.61 9.58 2.72
C PRO A 176 2.26 10.26 2.52
N SER A 177 2.14 11.04 1.45
CA SER A 177 0.86 11.50 0.94
C SER A 177 0.27 10.42 0.02
N ILE A 178 -1.03 10.21 0.08
CA ILE A 178 -1.73 9.31 -0.86
C ILE A 178 -1.55 9.79 -2.30
N THR A 179 -1.54 11.10 -2.51
CA THR A 179 -1.34 11.72 -3.83
C THR A 179 0.05 11.45 -4.42
N ASN A 180 1.04 11.09 -3.61
CA ASN A 180 2.40 10.78 -4.04
C ASN A 180 2.63 9.30 -4.40
N ILE A 181 1.64 8.44 -4.21
CA ILE A 181 1.65 7.02 -4.53
C ILE A 181 0.91 6.75 -5.83
#